data_e0b3babe72df48efbf53bb8cc63a707d
#
_entry.id   e0b3babe72df48efbf53bb8cc63a707d
#
_cell.length_a   1.000
_cell.length_b   1.000
_cell.length_c   1.000
_cell.angle_alpha   90.00
_cell.angle_beta   90.00
_cell.angle_gamma   90.00
#
_symmetry.space_group_name_H-M   'P 1'
#
loop_
_entity.id
_entity.type
_entity.pdbx_description
1 polymer ?
#
loop_
_entity_poly.entity_id
_entity_poly.type
_entity_poly.pdbx_seq_one_letter_code
_entity_poly.pdbx_strand_id
1 'polypeptide(L)'
;GGRAAEQLVFGSITNGAADDLRRVAETTRRMIHEWAMGTSVSALQMVAEGGAVSDRTRELRDAEQQHLADEAMRRAVRLLADNRRTLDELAQALLRQEVLEREDIDRIMGSAPAARAAGTDLRVVAADPASPADH
;
A
#
# COMPACT_ATOMS: atom_id res chain seq x y z
N GLY A 1 3.36 -3.67 -6.84
CA GLY A 1 3.41 -5.13 -7.08
C GLY A 1 4.59 -5.51 -7.95
N GLY A 2 4.69 -4.98 -9.17
CA GLY A 2 5.73 -5.35 -10.15
C GLY A 2 7.15 -5.25 -9.59
N ARG A 3 7.52 -4.11 -9.01
CA ARG A 3 8.84 -3.91 -8.38
C ARG A 3 9.14 -4.95 -7.28
N ALA A 4 8.15 -5.29 -6.45
CA ALA A 4 8.31 -6.29 -5.41
C ALA A 4 8.53 -7.70 -6.01
N ALA A 5 7.84 -8.02 -7.10
CA ALA A 5 8.04 -9.26 -7.83
C ALA A 5 9.42 -9.34 -8.48
N GLU A 6 9.88 -8.27 -9.15
CA GLU A 6 11.24 -8.21 -9.71
C GLU A 6 12.31 -8.40 -8.63
N GLN A 7 12.19 -7.70 -7.52
CA GLN A 7 13.13 -7.83 -6.41
C GLN A 7 13.15 -9.25 -5.84
N LEU A 8 11.98 -9.89 -5.72
CA LEU A 8 11.86 -11.25 -5.18
C LEU A 8 12.41 -12.30 -6.15
N VAL A 9 12.17 -12.13 -7.46
CA VAL A 9 12.50 -13.15 -8.48
C VAL A 9 13.92 -12.99 -8.99
N PHE A 10 14.35 -11.76 -9.26
CA PHE A 10 15.63 -11.48 -9.93
C PHE A 10 16.68 -10.89 -8.99
N GLY A 11 16.31 -10.48 -7.77
CA GLY A 11 17.21 -9.80 -6.84
C GLY A 11 17.66 -8.40 -7.30
N SER A 12 17.17 -7.94 -8.45
CA SER A 12 17.49 -6.65 -9.04
C SER A 12 16.21 -5.93 -9.44
N ILE A 13 16.32 -4.60 -9.56
CA ILE A 13 15.20 -3.73 -9.90
C ILE A 13 15.49 -3.12 -11.26
N THR A 14 14.54 -3.22 -12.17
CA THR A 14 14.62 -2.61 -13.51
C THR A 14 13.85 -1.27 -13.55
N ASN A 15 14.01 -0.53 -14.63
CA ASN A 15 13.26 0.71 -14.88
C ASN A 15 11.80 0.45 -15.31
N GLY A 16 11.41 -0.81 -15.57
CA GLY A 16 10.05 -1.18 -15.95
C GLY A 16 8.97 -0.81 -14.91
N ALA A 17 9.37 -0.69 -13.64
CA ALA A 17 8.47 -0.29 -12.55
C ALA A 17 8.37 1.24 -12.33
N ALA A 18 8.93 2.08 -13.21
CA ALA A 18 8.95 3.54 -13.01
C ALA A 18 7.55 4.15 -12.93
N ASP A 19 6.60 3.66 -13.73
CA ASP A 19 5.22 4.15 -13.71
C ASP A 19 4.48 3.71 -12.45
N ASP A 20 4.71 2.50 -11.98
CA ASP A 20 4.18 2.02 -10.71
C ASP A 20 4.67 2.87 -9.54
N LEU A 21 5.96 3.26 -9.54
CA LEU A 21 6.52 4.13 -8.50
C LEU A 21 5.90 5.52 -8.51
N ARG A 22 5.65 6.10 -9.70
CA ARG A 22 4.95 7.38 -9.79
C ARG A 22 3.54 7.29 -9.21
N ARG A 23 2.79 6.22 -9.52
CA ARG A 23 1.45 5.99 -8.95
C ARG A 23 1.49 5.80 -7.43
N VAL A 24 2.48 5.08 -6.90
CA VAL A 24 2.67 4.93 -5.46
C VAL A 24 2.94 6.30 -4.82
N ALA A 25 3.88 7.09 -5.35
CA ALA A 25 4.20 8.41 -4.85
C ALA A 25 2.99 9.35 -4.86
N GLU A 26 2.22 9.37 -5.94
CA GLU A 26 1.00 10.17 -6.05
C GLU A 26 -0.08 9.70 -5.06
N THR A 27 -0.31 8.39 -4.97
CA THR A 27 -1.32 7.84 -4.06
C THR A 27 -0.97 8.11 -2.61
N THR A 28 0.28 7.86 -2.19
CA THR A 28 0.72 8.13 -0.80
C THR A 28 0.68 9.62 -0.49
N ARG A 29 1.02 10.49 -1.44
CA ARG A 29 0.86 11.93 -1.28
C ARG A 29 -0.59 12.32 -1.02
N ARG A 30 -1.53 11.80 -1.82
CA ARG A 30 -2.96 12.05 -1.63
C ARG A 30 -3.45 11.52 -0.28
N MET A 31 -3.03 10.33 0.11
CA MET A 31 -3.38 9.75 1.41
C MET A 31 -2.97 10.67 2.56
N ILE A 32 -1.77 11.24 2.52
CA ILE A 32 -1.26 12.11 3.58
C ILE A 32 -1.84 13.53 3.48
N HIS A 33 -1.86 14.13 2.27
CA HIS A 33 -2.19 15.54 2.09
C HIS A 33 -3.67 15.84 1.93
N GLU A 34 -4.44 14.91 1.35
CA GLU A 34 -5.86 15.13 1.04
C GLU A 34 -6.78 14.35 1.98
N TRP A 35 -6.38 13.13 2.39
CA TRP A 35 -7.26 12.24 3.15
C TRP A 35 -6.91 12.12 4.63
N ALA A 36 -5.90 12.84 5.09
CA ALA A 36 -5.49 12.85 6.50
C ALA A 36 -5.20 11.45 7.09
N MET A 37 -4.68 10.54 6.29
CA MET A 37 -4.43 9.15 6.69
C MET A 37 -3.07 8.93 7.36
N GLY A 38 -2.33 10.00 7.65
CA GLY A 38 -1.09 9.93 8.41
C GLY A 38 -1.31 9.73 9.90
N THR A 39 -0.33 9.13 10.57
CA THR A 39 -0.35 8.91 12.01
C THR A 39 0.32 10.04 12.78
N SER A 40 1.30 10.72 12.18
CA SER A 40 2.13 11.76 12.79
C SER A 40 1.65 13.17 12.46
N VAL A 41 0.82 13.34 11.43
CA VAL A 41 0.30 14.64 11.00
C VAL A 41 -1.18 14.74 11.39
N SER A 42 -1.49 15.68 12.28
CA SER A 42 -2.88 15.88 12.71
C SER A 42 -3.75 16.45 11.57
N ALA A 43 -5.05 16.13 11.58
CA ALA A 43 -6.02 16.62 10.60
C ALA A 43 -6.05 18.17 10.52
N LEU A 44 -5.81 18.86 11.63
CA LEU A 44 -5.74 20.34 11.69
C LEU A 44 -4.55 20.92 10.92
N GLN A 45 -3.42 20.20 10.85
CA GLN A 45 -2.26 20.63 10.08
C GLN A 45 -2.47 20.48 8.56
N MET A 46 -3.49 19.73 8.15
CA MET A 46 -3.77 19.46 6.74
C MET A 46 -4.72 20.48 6.11
N VAL A 47 -5.55 21.14 6.92
CA VAL A 47 -6.58 22.10 6.46
C VAL A 47 -6.02 23.51 6.26
N ALA A 48 -4.76 23.77 6.50
CA ALA A 48 -4.12 25.05 6.18
C ALA A 48 -4.00 25.25 4.66
N GLU A 49 -5.12 25.25 3.96
CA GLU A 49 -5.23 25.66 2.57
C GLU A 49 -4.98 27.16 2.49
N GLY A 50 -3.91 27.54 1.79
CA GLY A 50 -3.57 28.93 1.50
C GLY A 50 -2.56 29.59 2.45
N GLY A 51 -2.18 28.97 3.56
CA GLY A 51 -1.10 29.43 4.43
C GLY A 51 0.25 28.80 4.06
N ALA A 52 1.36 29.51 4.27
CA ALA A 52 2.69 28.94 4.15
C ALA A 52 2.86 27.80 5.16
N VAL A 53 2.90 26.59 4.67
CA VAL A 53 3.17 25.40 5.49
C VAL A 53 4.60 25.50 6.02
N SER A 54 4.79 25.34 7.33
CA SER A 54 6.12 25.38 7.93
C SER A 54 7.02 24.27 7.39
N ASP A 55 8.35 24.50 7.37
CA ASP A 55 9.30 23.49 6.92
C ASP A 55 9.18 22.22 7.76
N ARG A 56 8.94 22.35 9.05
CA ARG A 56 8.70 21.22 9.95
C ARG A 56 7.50 20.39 9.54
N THR A 57 6.42 21.00 9.11
CA THR A 57 5.22 20.28 8.63
C THR A 57 5.50 19.56 7.31
N ARG A 58 6.30 20.17 6.41
CA ARG A 58 6.74 19.50 5.16
C ARG A 58 7.57 18.27 5.46
N GLU A 59 8.57 18.39 6.32
CA GLU A 59 9.42 17.26 6.75
C GLU A 59 8.59 16.10 7.32
N LEU A 60 7.62 16.41 8.19
CA LEU A 60 6.73 15.38 8.76
C LEU A 60 5.89 14.68 7.70
N ARG A 61 5.36 15.44 6.73
CA ARG A 61 4.58 14.86 5.62
C ARG A 61 5.44 13.98 4.72
N ASP A 62 6.64 14.43 4.39
CA ASP A 62 7.58 13.66 3.57
C ASP A 62 8.01 12.37 4.28
N ALA A 63 8.30 12.42 5.58
CA ALA A 63 8.63 11.25 6.38
C ALA A 63 7.47 10.26 6.46
N GLU A 64 6.25 10.73 6.66
CA GLU A 64 5.04 9.90 6.69
C GLU A 64 4.77 9.24 5.32
N GLN A 65 4.92 10.00 4.24
CA GLN A 65 4.77 9.49 2.88
C GLN A 65 5.79 8.39 2.58
N GLN A 66 7.05 8.60 2.95
CA GLN A 66 8.11 7.61 2.81
C GLN A 66 7.80 6.35 3.62
N HIS A 67 7.40 6.51 4.88
CA HIS A 67 7.05 5.39 5.76
C HIS A 67 5.92 4.54 5.17
N LEU A 68 4.87 5.17 4.66
CA LEU A 68 3.73 4.50 4.04
C LEU A 68 4.14 3.71 2.79
N ALA A 69 4.99 4.31 1.93
CA ALA A 69 5.50 3.65 0.74
C ALA A 69 6.38 2.43 1.09
N ASP A 70 7.25 2.56 2.10
CA ASP A 70 8.12 1.49 2.56
C ASP A 70 7.33 0.34 3.21
N GLU A 71 6.29 0.66 3.97
CA GLU A 71 5.39 -0.35 4.55
C GLU A 71 4.65 -1.11 3.45
N ALA A 72 4.10 -0.40 2.47
CA ALA A 72 3.44 -1.01 1.32
C ALA A 72 4.38 -1.94 0.54
N MET A 73 5.64 -1.54 0.34
CA MET A 73 6.65 -2.36 -0.32
C MET A 73 6.97 -3.62 0.49
N ARG A 74 7.22 -3.48 1.80
CA ARG A 74 7.46 -4.63 2.69
C ARG A 74 6.29 -5.62 2.69
N ARG A 75 5.06 -5.10 2.70
CA ARG A 75 3.84 -5.92 2.65
C ARG A 75 3.73 -6.64 1.30
N ALA A 76 4.00 -5.96 0.19
CA ALA A 76 3.98 -6.56 -1.14
C ALA A 76 5.01 -7.69 -1.29
N VAL A 77 6.24 -7.47 -0.84
CA VAL A 77 7.30 -8.51 -0.87
C VAL A 77 6.91 -9.73 -0.04
N ARG A 78 6.38 -9.53 1.18
CA ARG A 78 5.91 -10.65 2.02
C ARG A 78 4.79 -11.42 1.35
N LEU A 79 3.78 -10.73 0.83
CA LEU A 79 2.64 -11.36 0.17
C LEU A 79 3.07 -12.19 -1.05
N LEU A 80 4.00 -11.69 -1.85
CA LEU A 80 4.54 -12.43 -2.99
C LEU A 80 5.43 -13.61 -2.55
N ALA A 81 6.22 -13.45 -1.49
CA ALA A 81 7.01 -14.54 -0.94
C ALA A 81 6.13 -15.68 -0.41
N ASP A 82 5.07 -15.34 0.31
CA ASP A 82 4.11 -16.32 0.84
C ASP A 82 3.34 -17.05 -0.27
N ASN A 83 3.20 -16.42 -1.45
CA ASN A 83 2.51 -16.98 -2.61
C ASN A 83 3.45 -17.23 -3.80
N ARG A 84 4.74 -17.50 -3.52
CA ARG A 84 5.76 -17.67 -4.55
C ARG A 84 5.40 -18.69 -5.61
N ARG A 85 4.86 -19.84 -5.21
CA ARG A 85 4.42 -20.89 -6.12
C ARG A 85 3.37 -20.39 -7.11
N THR A 86 2.36 -19.68 -6.64
CA THR A 86 1.30 -19.11 -7.48
C THR A 86 1.86 -18.07 -8.46
N LEU A 87 2.83 -17.25 -8.02
CA LEU A 87 3.53 -16.31 -8.89
C LEU A 87 4.25 -17.04 -10.03
N ASP A 88 4.99 -18.11 -9.71
CA ASP A 88 5.72 -18.91 -10.69
C ASP A 88 4.76 -19.64 -11.67
N GLU A 89 3.63 -20.16 -11.19
CA GLU A 89 2.59 -20.79 -12.01
C GLU A 89 1.94 -19.77 -12.98
N LEU A 90 1.63 -18.56 -12.54
CA LEU A 90 1.13 -17.46 -13.38
C LEU A 90 2.15 -17.05 -14.44
N ALA A 91 3.41 -16.89 -14.05
CA ALA A 91 4.49 -16.53 -14.98
C ALA A 91 4.66 -17.61 -16.08
N GLN A 92 4.66 -18.89 -15.71
CA GLN A 92 4.75 -19.99 -16.66
C GLN A 92 3.54 -20.09 -17.58
N ALA A 93 2.33 -19.79 -17.06
CA ALA A 93 1.13 -19.77 -17.87
C ALA A 93 1.19 -18.65 -18.92
N LEU A 94 1.63 -17.43 -18.52
CA LEU A 94 1.84 -16.31 -19.45
C LEU A 94 2.86 -16.60 -20.54
N LEU A 95 3.96 -17.30 -20.21
CA LEU A 95 4.96 -17.70 -21.20
C LEU A 95 4.42 -18.71 -22.23
N ARG A 96 3.39 -19.48 -21.88
CA ARG A 96 2.78 -20.45 -22.81
C ARG A 96 1.65 -19.85 -23.65
N GLN A 97 0.88 -18.92 -23.11
CA GLN A 97 -0.36 -18.45 -23.70
C GLN A 97 -0.33 -16.98 -24.12
N GLU A 98 0.74 -16.24 -23.73
CA GLU A 98 0.95 -14.79 -23.93
C GLU A 98 -0.14 -13.91 -23.26
N VAL A 99 -1.38 -14.38 -23.17
CA VAL A 99 -2.52 -13.72 -22.51
C VAL A 99 -3.21 -14.75 -21.61
N LEU A 100 -3.55 -14.34 -20.40
CA LEU A 100 -4.39 -15.12 -19.48
C LEU A 100 -5.74 -14.43 -19.33
N GLU A 101 -6.80 -15.18 -19.56
CA GLU A 101 -8.15 -14.74 -19.25
C GLU A 101 -8.42 -14.82 -17.75
N ARG A 102 -9.50 -14.18 -17.30
CA ARG A 102 -9.84 -14.14 -15.87
C ARG A 102 -10.02 -15.53 -15.29
N GLU A 103 -10.66 -16.43 -16.05
CA GLU A 103 -10.92 -17.82 -15.66
C GLU A 103 -9.63 -18.60 -15.42
N ASP A 104 -8.56 -18.33 -16.18
CA ASP A 104 -7.25 -18.96 -16.01
C ASP A 104 -6.58 -18.47 -14.73
N ILE A 105 -6.66 -17.16 -14.48
CA ILE A 105 -6.15 -16.53 -13.26
C ILE A 105 -6.89 -17.09 -12.03
N ASP A 106 -8.22 -17.12 -12.07
CA ASP A 106 -9.04 -17.61 -10.95
C ASP A 106 -8.77 -19.10 -10.66
N ARG A 107 -8.50 -19.90 -11.69
CA ARG A 107 -8.12 -21.31 -11.55
C ARG A 107 -6.77 -21.46 -10.86
N ILE A 108 -5.77 -20.69 -11.27
CA ILE A 108 -4.43 -20.72 -10.68
C ILE A 108 -4.48 -20.18 -9.24
N MET A 109 -5.21 -19.09 -9.01
CA MET A 109 -5.39 -18.51 -7.68
C MET A 109 -6.20 -19.41 -6.75
N GLY A 110 -7.21 -20.13 -7.26
CA GLY A 110 -8.04 -21.06 -6.49
C GLY A 110 -7.28 -22.32 -6.06
N SER A 111 -6.18 -22.68 -6.71
CA SER A 111 -5.27 -23.75 -6.31
C SER A 111 -4.27 -23.31 -5.22
N ALA A 112 -4.15 -22.00 -4.96
CA ALA A 112 -3.30 -21.48 -3.91
C ALA A 112 -3.92 -21.77 -2.53
N PRO A 113 -3.13 -22.18 -1.52
CA PRO A 113 -3.63 -22.24 -0.16
C PRO A 113 -4.08 -20.83 0.23
N ALA A 114 -5.36 -20.70 0.62
CA ALA A 114 -5.95 -19.42 0.98
C ALA A 114 -5.04 -18.70 1.99
N ALA A 115 -4.32 -17.69 1.53
CA ALA A 115 -3.65 -16.77 2.42
C ALA A 115 -4.77 -16.11 3.23
N ARG A 116 -4.90 -16.51 4.50
CA ARG A 116 -5.84 -15.91 5.42
C ARG A 116 -5.60 -14.41 5.37
N ALA A 117 -6.56 -13.70 4.80
CA ALA A 117 -6.66 -12.27 4.98
C ALA A 117 -6.65 -12.04 6.50
N ALA A 118 -5.50 -11.61 7.02
CA ALA A 118 -5.44 -11.02 8.33
C ALA A 118 -6.26 -9.74 8.21
N GLY A 119 -7.55 -9.88 8.50
CA GLY A 119 -8.46 -8.75 8.61
C GLY A 119 -7.85 -7.84 9.67
N THR A 120 -7.40 -6.69 9.22
CA THR A 120 -7.14 -5.58 10.13
C THR A 120 -8.51 -5.18 10.64
N ASP A 121 -8.85 -5.65 11.83
CA ASP A 121 -9.97 -5.17 12.60
C ASP A 121 -9.68 -3.69 12.91
N LEU A 122 -10.09 -2.83 12.00
CA LEU A 122 -10.21 -1.39 12.26
C LEU A 122 -11.42 -1.24 13.20
N ARG A 123 -11.19 -1.48 14.48
CA ARG A 123 -12.11 -0.96 15.51
C ARG A 123 -12.00 0.56 15.48
N VAL A 124 -12.94 1.16 14.77
CA VAL A 124 -13.29 2.55 14.99
C VAL A 124 -13.86 2.61 16.40
N VAL A 125 -13.03 3.05 17.36
CA VAL A 125 -13.54 3.44 18.69
C VAL A 125 -14.32 4.71 18.46
N ALA A 126 -15.65 4.60 18.41
CA ALA A 126 -16.54 5.73 18.48
C ALA A 126 -16.24 6.46 19.80
N ALA A 127 -15.87 7.73 19.70
CA ALA A 127 -15.78 8.61 20.85
C ALA A 127 -17.17 8.70 21.50
N ASP A 128 -17.26 8.33 22.74
CA ASP A 128 -18.47 8.44 23.56
C ASP A 128 -18.74 9.93 23.87
N PRO A 129 -19.86 10.52 23.42
CA PRO A 129 -20.19 11.90 23.72
C PRO A 129 -21.10 11.96 24.94
N ALA A 130 -20.59 11.59 26.12
CA ALA A 130 -21.31 11.92 27.34
C ALA A 130 -20.43 11.82 28.58
N SER A 131 -19.89 12.95 29.00
CA SER A 131 -19.68 13.21 30.40
C SER A 131 -20.12 14.64 30.68
N PRO A 132 -21.23 14.85 31.44
CA PRO A 132 -21.66 16.18 31.83
C PRO A 132 -20.72 16.71 32.90
N ALA A 133 -20.38 18.00 32.74
CA ALA A 133 -19.74 18.81 33.75
C ALA A 133 -20.67 18.94 34.92
N ASP A 134 -20.20 18.54 36.11
CA ASP A 134 -20.75 18.98 37.39
C ASP A 134 -19.64 19.69 38.17
N HIS A 135 -20.01 20.91 38.55
CA HIS A 135 -19.45 21.88 39.50
C HIS A 135 -18.25 22.70 39.05
#